data_94c26eab08f57df3b20e20208654895f
#
_entry.id   94c26eab08f57df3b20e20208654895f
#
_cell.length_a   1.000
_cell.length_b   1.000
_cell.length_c   1.000
_cell.angle_alpha   90.00
_cell.angle_beta   90.00
_cell.angle_gamma   90.00
#
_symmetry.space_group_name_H-M   'P 1'
#
loop_
_entity.id
_entity.type
_entity.pdbx_description
1 polymer ?
#
loop_
_entity_poly.entity_id
_entity_poly.type
_entity_poly.pdbx_seq_one_letter_code
_entity_poly.pdbx_strand_id
1 'polypeptide(L)'
;MRIDYLYKILLPLKPNVDVVILATLALLIVIFGGIGVYLAEYTHQGAKITNLGDALWWAVVTISTVGYGDLYPVTTVGRIIAVFVMLSGIGIFVLLVDSLSHRRLQRTESRLKSKTQAGLLGHEEKMVIKNKIDEIEKLTKEVQRLLGAG
;
A
#
# COMPACT_ATOMS: atom_id res chain seq x y z
N MET A 1 14.55 17.96 -15.29
CA MET A 1 14.83 16.57 -14.89
C MET A 1 13.46 15.93 -14.68
N ARG A 2 13.07 15.02 -15.57
CA ARG A 2 11.67 14.60 -15.75
C ARG A 2 11.16 13.75 -14.60
N ILE A 3 10.07 14.15 -14.00
CA ILE A 3 9.30 13.40 -12.95
C ILE A 3 8.98 11.97 -13.42
N ASP A 4 8.86 11.76 -14.74
CA ASP A 4 8.64 10.43 -15.34
C ASP A 4 9.75 9.41 -15.04
N TYR A 5 11.00 9.86 -14.84
CA TYR A 5 12.11 8.96 -14.46
C TYR A 5 11.99 8.49 -13.01
N LEU A 6 11.59 9.39 -12.11
CA LEU A 6 11.36 9.04 -10.70
C LEU A 6 10.15 8.09 -10.55
N TYR A 7 9.09 8.33 -11.31
CA TYR A 7 7.91 7.46 -11.34
C TYR A 7 8.26 6.05 -11.86
N LYS A 8 9.10 5.96 -12.89
CA LYS A 8 9.54 4.70 -13.49
C LYS A 8 10.55 3.91 -12.63
N ILE A 9 11.29 4.61 -11.76
CA ILE A 9 12.24 4.00 -10.81
C ILE A 9 11.54 3.61 -9.50
N LEU A 10 10.59 4.44 -9.02
CA LEU A 10 9.88 4.23 -7.77
C LEU A 10 8.69 3.25 -7.88
N LEU A 11 8.17 3.01 -9.09
CA LEU A 11 7.04 2.11 -9.33
C LEU A 11 7.29 1.10 -10.47
N PRO A 12 8.30 0.22 -10.36
CA PRO A 12 8.34 -0.99 -11.20
C PRO A 12 7.38 -2.07 -10.67
N LEU A 13 6.50 -1.73 -9.71
CA LEU A 13 5.52 -2.66 -9.19
C LEU A 13 4.41 -2.83 -10.22
N LYS A 14 4.49 -3.94 -10.97
CA LYS A 14 3.36 -4.42 -11.78
C LYS A 14 2.11 -4.39 -10.90
N PRO A 15 0.92 -4.05 -11.46
CA PRO A 15 -0.33 -3.92 -10.69
C PRO A 15 -0.86 -5.22 -10.05
N ASN A 16 0.01 -6.21 -9.90
CA ASN A 16 -0.27 -7.52 -9.31
C ASN A 16 0.66 -7.84 -8.13
N VAL A 17 1.02 -6.85 -7.31
CA VAL A 17 1.69 -7.16 -6.05
C VAL A 17 0.69 -7.94 -5.20
N ASP A 18 1.00 -9.22 -4.98
CA ASP A 18 0.12 -10.07 -4.17
C ASP A 18 0.06 -9.54 -2.74
N VAL A 19 -1.14 -9.52 -2.16
CA VAL A 19 -1.37 -9.13 -0.75
C VAL A 19 -0.43 -9.91 0.18
N VAL A 20 -0.10 -11.14 -0.19
CA VAL A 20 0.85 -12.00 0.54
C VAL A 20 2.24 -11.36 0.60
N ILE A 21 2.74 -10.80 -0.51
CA ILE A 21 4.05 -10.13 -0.56
C ILE A 21 4.04 -8.91 0.36
N LEU A 22 2.98 -8.09 0.30
CA LEU A 22 2.85 -6.90 1.15
C LEU A 22 2.75 -7.27 2.63
N ALA A 23 2.00 -8.32 2.98
CA ALA A 23 1.91 -8.82 4.34
C ALA A 23 3.27 -9.35 4.84
N THR A 24 4.01 -10.06 3.98
CA THR A 24 5.35 -10.55 4.32
C THR A 24 6.32 -9.39 4.53
N LEU A 25 6.29 -8.36 3.68
CA LEU A 25 7.11 -7.15 3.86
C LEU A 25 6.77 -6.42 5.16
N ALA A 26 5.47 -6.27 5.47
CA ALA A 26 5.04 -5.67 6.74
C ALA A 26 5.57 -6.45 7.95
N LEU A 27 5.49 -7.79 7.90
CA LEU A 27 6.00 -8.66 8.96
C LEU A 27 7.52 -8.50 9.13
N LEU A 28 8.26 -8.46 8.03
CA LEU A 28 9.72 -8.26 8.07
C LEU A 28 10.07 -6.89 8.68
N ILE A 29 9.36 -5.82 8.31
CA ILE A 29 9.56 -4.48 8.88
C ILE A 29 9.27 -4.48 10.38
N VAL A 30 8.21 -5.14 10.84
CA VAL A 30 7.90 -5.27 12.27
C VAL A 30 9.03 -5.99 13.00
N ILE A 31 9.51 -7.10 12.47
CA ILE A 31 10.58 -7.89 13.11
C ILE A 31 11.88 -7.09 13.15
N PHE A 32 12.37 -6.62 12.00
CA PHE A 32 13.67 -5.92 11.91
C PHE A 32 13.61 -4.53 12.55
N GLY A 33 12.51 -3.78 12.37
CA GLY A 33 12.29 -2.50 13.02
C GLY A 33 12.19 -2.61 14.54
N GLY A 34 11.44 -3.60 15.03
CA GLY A 34 11.34 -3.90 16.46
C GLY A 34 12.69 -4.28 17.07
N ILE A 35 13.42 -5.22 16.44
CA ILE A 35 14.76 -5.61 16.90
C ILE A 35 15.70 -4.38 16.89
N GLY A 36 15.69 -3.60 15.82
CA GLY A 36 16.54 -2.41 15.69
C GLY A 36 16.29 -1.38 16.78
N VAL A 37 15.02 -1.09 17.07
CA VAL A 37 14.64 -0.19 18.16
C VAL A 37 15.02 -0.79 19.52
N TYR A 38 14.77 -2.07 19.75
CA TYR A 38 15.21 -2.73 20.98
C TYR A 38 16.70 -2.57 21.22
N LEU A 39 17.53 -2.86 20.21
CA LEU A 39 18.98 -2.72 20.32
C LEU A 39 19.45 -1.27 20.55
N ALA A 40 18.71 -0.28 20.07
CA ALA A 40 19.00 1.13 20.30
C ALA A 40 18.61 1.60 21.71
N GLU A 41 17.60 0.97 22.31
CA GLU A 41 16.97 1.43 23.57
C GLU A 41 17.42 0.63 24.81
N TYR A 42 17.72 -0.67 24.69
CA TYR A 42 17.82 -1.60 25.83
C TYR A 42 18.85 -1.22 26.90
N THR A 43 19.87 -0.44 26.54
CA THR A 43 20.90 0.04 27.50
C THR A 43 20.66 1.47 27.96
N HIS A 44 19.68 2.16 27.38
CA HIS A 44 19.48 3.58 27.67
C HIS A 44 18.68 3.79 28.96
N GLN A 45 19.21 4.58 29.89
CA GLN A 45 18.49 4.95 31.11
C GLN A 45 17.26 5.79 30.77
N GLY A 46 16.08 5.36 31.21
CA GLY A 46 14.81 6.01 30.92
C GLY A 46 14.13 5.52 29.63
N ALA A 47 14.68 4.49 28.97
CA ALA A 47 14.00 3.83 27.85
C ALA A 47 12.60 3.35 28.23
N LYS A 48 11.65 3.53 27.33
CA LYS A 48 10.28 3.00 27.47
C LYS A 48 10.16 1.57 26.92
N ILE A 49 11.04 1.23 25.99
CA ILE A 49 11.12 -0.08 25.35
C ILE A 49 12.28 -0.82 25.97
N THR A 50 12.00 -1.73 26.91
CA THR A 50 13.01 -2.39 27.73
C THR A 50 13.20 -3.87 27.39
N ASN A 51 12.30 -4.45 26.64
CA ASN A 51 12.36 -5.84 26.19
C ASN A 51 11.89 -5.98 24.74
N LEU A 52 12.17 -7.14 24.16
CA LEU A 52 11.85 -7.41 22.75
C LEU A 52 10.34 -7.46 22.50
N GLY A 53 9.54 -7.92 23.46
CA GLY A 53 8.09 -7.94 23.34
C GLY A 53 7.51 -6.54 23.19
N ASP A 54 7.96 -5.60 24.02
CA ASP A 54 7.58 -4.19 23.94
C ASP A 54 7.97 -3.58 22.60
N ALA A 55 9.17 -3.91 22.10
CA ALA A 55 9.67 -3.41 20.83
C ALA A 55 8.84 -3.91 19.64
N LEU A 56 8.47 -5.19 19.64
CA LEU A 56 7.60 -5.78 18.61
C LEU A 56 6.18 -5.22 18.69
N TRP A 57 5.63 -5.06 19.89
CA TRP A 57 4.34 -4.42 20.11
C TRP A 57 4.34 -3.00 19.55
N TRP A 58 5.36 -2.19 19.92
CA TRP A 58 5.52 -0.86 19.40
C TRP A 58 5.59 -0.84 17.87
N ALA A 59 6.36 -1.74 17.26
CA ALA A 59 6.50 -1.81 15.81
C ALA A 59 5.16 -2.12 15.11
N VAL A 60 4.36 -3.08 15.65
CA VAL A 60 3.02 -3.40 15.13
C VAL A 60 2.09 -2.20 15.24
N VAL A 61 2.04 -1.55 16.39
CA VAL A 61 1.18 -0.39 16.63
C VAL A 61 1.57 0.80 15.75
N THR A 62 2.87 0.96 15.49
CA THR A 62 3.41 2.02 14.65
C THR A 62 3.15 1.78 13.16
N ILE A 63 3.45 0.57 12.63
CA ILE A 63 3.25 0.27 11.21
C ILE A 63 1.77 0.22 10.84
N SER A 64 0.91 -0.15 11.79
CA SER A 64 -0.55 -0.11 11.63
C SER A 64 -1.15 1.30 11.72
N THR A 65 -0.34 2.31 11.96
CA THR A 65 -0.74 3.72 12.13
C THR A 65 -1.69 3.98 13.31
N VAL A 66 -1.80 3.05 14.26
CA VAL A 66 -2.64 3.20 15.47
C VAL A 66 -1.99 4.15 16.48
N GLY A 67 -0.70 3.94 16.81
CA GLY A 67 0.10 4.84 17.63
C GLY A 67 -0.49 5.15 19.00
N TYR A 68 -0.69 4.15 19.86
CA TYR A 68 -1.25 4.38 21.22
C TYR A 68 -0.41 5.33 22.08
N GLY A 69 0.90 5.46 21.79
CA GLY A 69 1.78 6.34 22.54
C GLY A 69 2.21 5.80 23.93
N ASP A 70 1.89 4.55 24.21
CA ASP A 70 2.28 3.82 25.42
C ASP A 70 3.78 3.51 25.43
N LEU A 71 4.33 3.12 24.27
CA LEU A 71 5.74 2.83 24.03
C LEU A 71 6.25 3.68 22.87
N TYR A 72 7.47 4.21 23.01
CA TYR A 72 8.16 5.01 21.99
C TYR A 72 9.66 5.03 22.22
N PRO A 73 10.49 5.14 21.16
CA PRO A 73 11.94 5.27 21.31
C PRO A 73 12.32 6.65 21.84
N VAL A 74 13.25 6.68 22.80
CA VAL A 74 13.78 7.91 23.42
C VAL A 74 15.14 8.28 22.84
N THR A 75 15.93 7.30 22.37
CA THR A 75 17.25 7.53 21.78
C THR A 75 17.14 8.12 20.38
N THR A 76 18.16 8.88 19.95
CA THR A 76 18.21 9.42 18.58
C THR A 76 18.23 8.33 17.52
N VAL A 77 18.98 7.24 17.75
CA VAL A 77 19.05 6.10 16.84
C VAL A 77 17.69 5.40 16.74
N GLY A 78 17.05 5.14 17.89
CA GLY A 78 15.70 4.56 17.93
C GLY A 78 14.66 5.40 17.17
N ARG A 79 14.74 6.73 17.31
CA ARG A 79 13.85 7.67 16.56
C ARG A 79 14.09 7.66 15.07
N ILE A 80 15.34 7.54 14.62
CA ILE A 80 15.65 7.41 13.19
C ILE A 80 15.04 6.11 12.64
N ILE A 81 15.24 4.98 13.33
CA ILE A 81 14.61 3.70 12.95
C ILE A 81 13.09 3.83 12.91
N ALA A 82 12.50 4.51 13.90
CA ALA A 82 11.06 4.75 13.97
C ALA A 82 10.53 5.47 12.73
N VAL A 83 11.23 6.50 12.23
CA VAL A 83 10.86 7.22 11.01
C VAL A 83 10.81 6.26 9.80
N PHE A 84 11.79 5.37 9.65
CA PHE A 84 11.76 4.37 8.57
C PHE A 84 10.59 3.40 8.69
N VAL A 85 10.28 2.93 9.91
CA VAL A 85 9.11 2.06 10.16
C VAL A 85 7.80 2.77 9.80
N MET A 86 7.64 4.04 10.19
CA MET A 86 6.45 4.85 9.88
C MET A 86 6.28 5.06 8.38
N LEU A 87 7.32 5.47 7.68
CA LEU A 87 7.27 5.69 6.23
C LEU A 87 6.97 4.40 5.47
N SER A 88 7.54 3.28 5.91
CA SER A 88 7.27 1.96 5.34
C SER A 88 5.82 1.54 5.54
N GLY A 89 5.24 1.81 6.72
CA GLY A 89 3.84 1.52 7.03
C GLY A 89 2.88 2.25 6.09
N ILE A 90 3.09 3.56 5.89
CA ILE A 90 2.29 4.37 4.96
C ILE A 90 2.39 3.81 3.54
N GLY A 91 3.61 3.47 3.08
CA GLY A 91 3.84 2.92 1.75
C GLY A 91 3.10 1.59 1.53
N ILE A 92 3.17 0.67 2.48
CA ILE A 92 2.46 -0.62 2.42
C ILE A 92 0.95 -0.41 2.41
N PHE A 93 0.43 0.51 3.23
CA PHE A 93 -1.00 0.79 3.28
C PHE A 93 -1.53 1.29 1.93
N VAL A 94 -0.84 2.23 1.29
CA VAL A 94 -1.20 2.74 -0.05
C VAL A 94 -1.22 1.60 -1.08
N LEU A 95 -0.21 0.74 -1.09
CA LEU A 95 -0.12 -0.39 -2.02
C LEU A 95 -1.21 -1.45 -1.75
N LEU A 96 -1.60 -1.67 -0.50
CA LEU A 96 -2.71 -2.56 -0.15
C LEU A 96 -4.05 -2.04 -0.69
N VAL A 97 -4.34 -0.75 -0.49
CA VAL A 97 -5.57 -0.12 -1.01
C VAL A 97 -5.61 -0.21 -2.52
N ASP A 98 -4.50 0.09 -3.21
CA ASP A 98 -4.39 -0.01 -4.66
C ASP A 98 -4.63 -1.45 -5.15
N SER A 99 -3.95 -2.43 -4.56
CA SER A 99 -4.10 -3.85 -4.90
C SER A 99 -5.53 -4.37 -4.76
N LEU A 100 -6.24 -3.94 -3.70
CA LEU A 100 -7.63 -4.32 -3.46
C LEU A 100 -8.58 -3.65 -4.47
N SER A 101 -8.33 -2.41 -4.83
CA SER A 101 -9.13 -1.64 -5.79
C SER A 101 -9.08 -2.27 -7.18
N HIS A 102 -7.89 -2.59 -7.67
CA HIS A 102 -7.70 -3.25 -8.97
C HIS A 102 -8.38 -4.61 -9.06
N ARG A 103 -8.31 -5.43 -8.02
CA ARG A 103 -8.99 -6.74 -7.98
C ARG A 103 -10.52 -6.63 -8.03
N ARG A 104 -11.10 -5.60 -7.40
CA ARG A 104 -12.55 -5.35 -7.44
C ARG A 104 -13.01 -4.93 -8.83
N LEU A 105 -12.30 -4.02 -9.46
CA LEU A 105 -12.60 -3.54 -10.82
C LEU A 105 -12.54 -4.68 -11.84
N GLN A 106 -11.49 -5.48 -11.86
CA GLN A 106 -11.32 -6.62 -12.77
C GLN A 106 -12.44 -7.68 -12.59
N ARG A 107 -12.84 -7.96 -11.35
CA ARG A 107 -13.95 -8.89 -11.07
C ARG A 107 -15.29 -8.36 -11.55
N THR A 108 -15.51 -7.05 -11.43
CA THR A 108 -16.76 -6.42 -11.92
C THR A 108 -16.79 -6.42 -13.44
N GLU A 109 -15.68 -6.05 -14.09
CA GLU A 109 -15.57 -6.08 -15.55
C GLU A 109 -15.76 -7.49 -16.15
N SER A 110 -15.12 -8.50 -15.57
CA SER A 110 -15.24 -9.88 -16.03
C SER A 110 -16.67 -10.42 -15.84
N ARG A 111 -17.34 -10.06 -14.74
CA ARG A 111 -18.77 -10.40 -14.53
C ARG A 111 -19.69 -9.70 -15.52
N LEU A 112 -19.44 -8.43 -15.83
CA LEU A 112 -20.21 -7.68 -16.83
C LEU A 112 -20.00 -8.27 -18.23
N LYS A 113 -18.75 -8.53 -18.62
CA LYS A 113 -18.42 -9.17 -19.90
C LYS A 113 -19.07 -10.56 -20.04
N SER A 114 -19.04 -11.38 -18.99
CA SER A 114 -19.67 -12.71 -19.02
C SER A 114 -21.20 -12.63 -19.15
N LYS A 115 -21.84 -11.68 -18.46
CA LYS A 115 -23.29 -11.45 -18.59
C LYS A 115 -23.66 -10.96 -20.00
N THR A 116 -22.85 -10.09 -20.58
CA THR A 116 -23.06 -9.59 -21.96
C THR A 116 -22.90 -10.71 -22.99
N GLN A 117 -21.90 -11.59 -22.83
CA GLN A 117 -21.69 -12.76 -23.71
C GLN A 117 -22.76 -13.82 -23.56
N ALA A 118 -23.28 -14.04 -22.36
CA ALA A 118 -24.33 -15.03 -22.11
C ALA A 118 -25.72 -14.60 -22.62
N GLY A 119 -25.84 -13.42 -23.24
CA GLY A 119 -27.14 -12.95 -23.78
C GLY A 119 -28.17 -12.60 -22.70
N LEU A 120 -27.79 -12.57 -21.42
CA LEU A 120 -28.67 -12.32 -20.29
C LEU A 120 -29.08 -10.85 -20.12
N LEU A 121 -28.46 -9.95 -20.89
CA LEU A 121 -28.79 -8.52 -20.88
C LEU A 121 -29.64 -8.16 -22.09
N GLY A 122 -30.67 -7.37 -21.88
CA GLY A 122 -31.49 -6.79 -22.96
C GLY A 122 -30.64 -5.88 -23.87
N HIS A 123 -31.18 -5.59 -25.06
CA HIS A 123 -30.46 -4.79 -26.06
C HIS A 123 -30.11 -3.38 -25.52
N GLU A 124 -31.01 -2.77 -24.77
CA GLU A 124 -30.78 -1.46 -24.15
C GLU A 124 -29.68 -1.48 -23.07
N GLU A 125 -29.69 -2.50 -22.20
CA GLU A 125 -28.67 -2.64 -21.17
C GLU A 125 -27.28 -2.87 -21.77
N LYS A 126 -27.18 -3.62 -22.88
CA LYS A 126 -25.91 -3.78 -23.62
C LYS A 126 -25.39 -2.48 -24.16
N MET A 127 -26.28 -1.63 -24.72
CA MET A 127 -25.89 -0.30 -25.22
C MET A 127 -25.39 0.63 -24.11
N VAL A 128 -26.10 0.67 -22.97
CA VAL A 128 -25.70 1.50 -21.83
C VAL A 128 -24.34 1.06 -21.27
N ILE A 129 -24.13 -0.26 -21.12
CA ILE A 129 -22.84 -0.80 -20.64
C ILE A 129 -21.72 -0.49 -21.63
N LYS A 130 -21.95 -0.65 -22.93
CA LYS A 130 -20.96 -0.35 -23.96
C LYS A 130 -20.56 1.12 -23.92
N ASN A 131 -21.52 2.04 -23.87
CA ASN A 131 -21.25 3.46 -23.80
C ASN A 131 -20.45 3.85 -22.54
N LYS A 132 -20.74 3.23 -21.40
CA LYS A 132 -19.99 3.45 -20.16
C LYS A 132 -18.56 2.91 -20.24
N ILE A 133 -18.35 1.77 -20.88
CA ILE A 133 -17.00 1.22 -21.09
C ILE A 133 -16.18 2.15 -21.99
N ASP A 134 -16.76 2.63 -23.09
CA ASP A 134 -16.12 3.55 -24.02
C ASP A 134 -15.76 4.90 -23.33
N GLU A 135 -16.64 5.41 -22.46
CA GLU A 135 -16.41 6.62 -21.65
C GLU A 135 -15.21 6.44 -20.69
N ILE A 136 -15.18 5.30 -19.99
CA ILE A 136 -14.08 4.96 -19.07
C ILE A 136 -12.76 4.82 -19.84
N GLU A 137 -12.76 4.18 -20.99
CA GLU A 137 -11.57 4.02 -21.81
C GLU A 137 -11.05 5.37 -22.33
N LYS A 138 -11.94 6.27 -22.73
CA LYS A 138 -11.61 7.64 -23.14
C LYS A 138 -10.98 8.43 -22.00
N LEU A 139 -11.59 8.39 -20.80
CA LEU A 139 -11.04 9.07 -19.63
C LEU A 139 -9.68 8.49 -19.21
N THR A 140 -9.52 7.19 -19.30
CA THR A 140 -8.24 6.53 -19.01
C THR A 140 -7.13 6.99 -19.96
N LYS A 141 -7.42 7.07 -21.27
CA LYS A 141 -6.48 7.59 -22.28
C LYS A 141 -6.15 9.06 -22.04
N GLU A 142 -7.13 9.86 -21.64
CA GLU A 142 -6.94 11.28 -21.35
C GLU A 142 -6.05 11.50 -20.12
N VAL A 143 -6.28 10.74 -19.05
CA VAL A 143 -5.41 10.72 -17.86
C VAL A 143 -3.99 10.29 -18.22
N GLN A 144 -3.83 9.23 -19.02
CA GLN A 144 -2.51 8.82 -19.50
C GLN A 144 -1.82 9.90 -20.34
N ARG A 145 -2.57 10.61 -21.16
CA ARG A 145 -2.06 11.73 -21.97
C ARG A 145 -1.60 12.90 -21.10
N LEU A 146 -2.36 13.25 -20.08
CA LEU A 146 -2.02 14.32 -19.13
C LEU A 146 -0.79 13.94 -18.29
N LEU A 147 -0.69 12.68 -17.87
CA LEU A 147 0.46 12.17 -17.12
C LEU A 147 1.72 11.98 -17.98
N GLY A 148 1.58 11.81 -19.31
CA GLY A 148 2.69 11.65 -20.24
C GLY A 148 3.13 12.95 -20.94
N ALA A 149 2.44 14.06 -20.72
CA ALA A 149 2.72 15.37 -21.34
C ALA A 149 3.47 16.35 -20.41
N GLY A 150 3.97 15.87 -19.25
CA GLY A 150 4.76 16.64 -18.26
C GLY A 150 6.26 16.43 -18.42
#